data_9eae02a087570b952b7ca11b8a8fb5ac
#
_entry.id   9eae02a087570b952b7ca11b8a8fb5ac
#
_cell.length_a   1.000
_cell.length_b   1.000
_cell.length_c   1.000
_cell.angle_alpha   90.00
_cell.angle_beta   90.00
_cell.angle_gamma   90.00
#
_symmetry.space_group_name_H-M   'P 1'
#
loop_
_entity.id
_entity.type
_entity.pdbx_description
1 polymer ?
#
loop_
_entity_poly.entity_id
_entity_poly.type
_entity_poly.pdbx_seq_one_letter_code
_entity_poly.pdbx_strand_id
1 'polypeptide(L)'
;MPNKSPDSILLHHANQFIAQSSYSQAKFIHDLILPALIDAGLEKPEDHKTADEYETWRSSKVRHINGILNGHTNLPLRWLWVWLDVLPSPYGPAARKELLAQGGLLDITLAGLNGKVTNRADLPQLFREMADVMDAGAAVAADGKYDSNDDPKQLHSLGDELTDVVELCLAELFAINQAADLSGTRGGVIVQMCKSTK
;
A
#
# COMPACT_ATOMS: atom_id res chain seq x y z
N MET A 1 6.56 -6.42 19.31
CA MET A 1 6.88 -7.37 18.22
C MET A 1 8.23 -6.98 17.66
N PRO A 2 9.14 -7.92 17.29
CA PRO A 2 10.39 -7.54 16.64
C PRO A 2 10.05 -6.82 15.34
N ASN A 3 10.70 -5.66 15.11
CA ASN A 3 10.58 -4.92 13.85
C ASN A 3 11.02 -5.83 12.70
N LYS A 4 10.11 -6.22 11.83
CA LYS A 4 10.44 -6.93 10.59
C LYS A 4 11.08 -5.93 9.63
N SER A 5 12.10 -6.34 8.87
CA SER A 5 12.64 -5.48 7.83
C SER A 5 11.62 -5.33 6.67
N PRO A 6 11.62 -4.19 5.93
CA PRO A 6 10.69 -3.98 4.81
C PRO A 6 10.76 -5.08 3.74
N ASP A 7 11.96 -5.58 3.46
CA ASP A 7 12.16 -6.70 2.54
C ASP A 7 11.55 -8.00 3.08
N SER A 8 11.66 -8.28 4.40
CA SER A 8 11.07 -9.49 4.98
C SER A 8 9.54 -9.50 4.89
N ILE A 9 8.88 -8.34 4.98
CA ILE A 9 7.44 -8.23 4.80
C ILE A 9 7.07 -8.57 3.36
N LEU A 10 7.71 -7.91 2.39
CA LEU A 10 7.45 -8.16 0.98
C LEU A 10 7.68 -9.61 0.58
N LEU A 11 8.81 -10.19 1.00
CA LEU A 11 9.15 -11.57 0.71
C LEU A 11 8.15 -12.55 1.35
N HIS A 12 7.65 -12.23 2.55
CA HIS A 12 6.62 -13.04 3.20
C HIS A 12 5.35 -13.09 2.34
N HIS A 13 4.82 -11.94 1.91
CA HIS A 13 3.61 -11.88 1.10
C HIS A 13 3.81 -12.43 -0.31
N ALA A 14 4.98 -12.22 -0.93
CA ALA A 14 5.31 -12.80 -2.22
C ALA A 14 5.36 -14.34 -2.16
N ASN A 15 6.00 -14.89 -1.14
CA ASN A 15 6.08 -16.35 -0.94
C ASN A 15 4.70 -16.94 -0.59
N GLN A 16 3.85 -16.24 0.17
CA GLN A 16 2.47 -16.66 0.38
C GLN A 16 1.69 -16.71 -0.93
N PHE A 17 1.79 -15.67 -1.77
CA PHE A 17 1.15 -15.66 -3.08
C PHE A 17 1.61 -16.86 -3.93
N ILE A 18 2.91 -17.09 -4.03
CA ILE A 18 3.46 -18.21 -4.80
C ILE A 18 2.96 -19.55 -4.27
N ALA A 19 2.95 -19.73 -2.95
CA ALA A 19 2.51 -20.98 -2.31
C ALA A 19 1.00 -21.25 -2.46
N GLN A 20 0.18 -20.20 -2.57
CA GLN A 20 -1.29 -20.32 -2.62
C GLN A 20 -1.87 -20.17 -4.03
N SER A 21 -1.03 -19.93 -5.03
CA SER A 21 -1.42 -19.79 -6.42
C SER A 21 -0.82 -20.90 -7.30
N SER A 22 -1.16 -20.87 -8.59
CA SER A 22 -0.55 -21.75 -9.60
C SER A 22 0.83 -21.24 -10.11
N TYR A 23 1.35 -20.17 -9.50
CA TYR A 23 2.65 -19.61 -9.88
C TYR A 23 3.79 -20.39 -9.24
N SER A 24 4.77 -20.78 -10.07
CA SER A 24 6.11 -21.13 -9.56
C SER A 24 6.92 -19.85 -9.34
N GLN A 25 8.00 -19.92 -8.55
CA GLN A 25 8.91 -18.77 -8.40
C GLN A 25 9.43 -18.27 -9.77
N ALA A 26 9.82 -19.19 -10.65
CA ALA A 26 10.28 -18.83 -11.99
C ALA A 26 9.19 -18.09 -12.80
N LYS A 27 7.95 -18.58 -12.77
CA LYS A 27 6.84 -17.95 -13.45
C LYS A 27 6.51 -16.57 -12.87
N PHE A 28 6.50 -16.44 -11.54
CA PHE A 28 6.31 -15.17 -10.86
C PHE A 28 7.35 -14.12 -11.29
N ILE A 29 8.62 -14.53 -11.38
CA ILE A 29 9.71 -13.67 -11.82
C ILE A 29 9.54 -13.27 -13.28
N HIS A 30 9.26 -14.22 -14.15
CA HIS A 30 9.18 -14.00 -15.60
C HIS A 30 7.97 -13.19 -16.01
N ASP A 31 6.82 -13.48 -15.44
CA ASP A 31 5.55 -12.94 -15.91
C ASP A 31 5.18 -11.62 -15.19
N LEU A 32 5.67 -11.41 -13.96
CA LEU A 32 5.27 -10.27 -13.14
C LEU A 32 6.46 -9.35 -12.79
N ILE A 33 7.47 -9.84 -12.10
CA ILE A 33 8.52 -8.98 -11.54
C ILE A 33 9.43 -8.40 -12.62
N LEU A 34 9.99 -9.22 -13.49
CA LEU A 34 10.96 -8.76 -14.47
C LEU A 34 10.37 -7.78 -15.48
N PRO A 35 9.18 -8.02 -16.07
CA PRO A 35 8.52 -7.02 -16.91
C PRO A 35 8.27 -5.69 -16.20
N ALA A 36 7.75 -5.73 -14.96
CA ALA A 36 7.47 -4.52 -14.22
C ALA A 36 8.73 -3.72 -13.87
N LEU A 37 9.85 -4.38 -13.57
CA LEU A 37 11.14 -3.71 -13.36
C LEU A 37 11.66 -3.04 -14.63
N ILE A 38 11.43 -3.65 -15.80
CA ILE A 38 11.77 -3.08 -17.10
C ILE A 38 10.90 -1.87 -17.40
N ASP A 39 9.58 -1.98 -17.22
CA ASP A 39 8.61 -0.91 -17.46
C ASP A 39 8.87 0.30 -16.56
N ALA A 40 9.29 0.05 -15.31
CA ALA A 40 9.71 1.09 -14.37
C ALA A 40 11.09 1.68 -14.67
N GLY A 41 11.82 1.20 -15.69
CA GLY A 41 13.16 1.64 -16.04
C GLY A 41 14.24 1.29 -15.01
N LEU A 42 13.95 0.37 -14.09
CA LEU A 42 14.85 -0.08 -13.03
C LEU A 42 15.79 -1.19 -13.49
N GLU A 43 15.37 -1.94 -14.50
CA GLU A 43 16.16 -2.89 -15.24
C GLU A 43 16.03 -2.57 -16.73
N LYS A 44 17.16 -2.64 -17.44
CA LYS A 44 17.17 -2.43 -18.89
C LYS A 44 17.48 -3.76 -19.53
N PRO A 45 16.65 -4.25 -20.47
CA PRO A 45 17.14 -5.19 -21.45
C PRO A 45 18.24 -4.42 -22.20
N GLU A 46 19.50 -4.80 -21.99
CA GLU A 46 20.59 -4.22 -22.79
C GLU A 46 20.26 -4.50 -24.27
N ASP A 47 20.79 -3.66 -25.18
CA ASP A 47 20.71 -3.91 -26.62
C ASP A 47 21.53 -5.17 -26.94
N HIS A 48 20.93 -6.32 -26.62
CA HIS A 48 21.55 -7.63 -26.91
C HIS A 48 21.54 -7.83 -28.42
N LYS A 49 22.71 -8.00 -28.97
CA LYS A 49 22.89 -8.16 -30.41
C LYS A 49 22.46 -9.56 -30.89
N THR A 50 22.35 -10.50 -29.96
CA THR A 50 21.98 -11.90 -30.24
C THR A 50 20.95 -12.43 -29.25
N ALA A 51 20.15 -13.41 -29.68
CA ALA A 51 19.19 -14.09 -28.82
C ALA A 51 19.88 -14.77 -27.63
N ASP A 52 21.07 -15.31 -27.81
CA ASP A 52 21.85 -16.00 -26.76
C ASP A 52 22.29 -15.03 -25.68
N GLU A 53 22.71 -13.81 -26.05
CA GLU A 53 23.05 -12.76 -25.07
C GLU A 53 21.84 -12.36 -24.25
N TYR A 54 20.68 -12.18 -24.88
CA TYR A 54 19.43 -11.88 -24.19
C TYR A 54 19.04 -12.99 -23.21
N GLU A 55 19.08 -14.24 -23.61
CA GLU A 55 18.75 -15.39 -22.75
C GLU A 55 19.73 -15.52 -21.57
N THR A 56 21.00 -15.23 -21.81
CA THR A 56 22.02 -15.22 -20.75
C THR A 56 21.73 -14.14 -19.71
N TRP A 57 21.44 -12.91 -20.18
CA TRP A 57 21.06 -11.80 -19.32
C TRP A 57 19.80 -12.14 -18.52
N ARG A 58 18.74 -12.61 -19.21
CA ARG A 58 17.47 -12.99 -18.60
C ARG A 58 17.66 -14.04 -17.50
N SER A 59 18.40 -15.08 -17.80
CA SER A 59 18.72 -16.16 -16.85
C SER A 59 19.48 -15.64 -15.63
N SER A 60 20.42 -14.70 -15.83
CA SER A 60 21.14 -14.05 -14.75
C SER A 60 20.20 -13.24 -13.85
N LYS A 61 19.27 -12.46 -14.44
CA LYS A 61 18.27 -11.68 -13.70
C LYS A 61 17.31 -12.57 -12.91
N VAL A 62 16.83 -13.64 -13.53
CA VAL A 62 15.97 -14.62 -12.84
C VAL A 62 16.71 -15.25 -11.65
N ARG A 63 17.97 -15.60 -11.80
CA ARG A 63 18.77 -16.14 -10.71
C ARG A 63 18.95 -15.12 -9.57
N HIS A 64 19.22 -13.86 -9.90
CA HIS A 64 19.35 -12.80 -8.92
C HIS A 64 18.05 -12.57 -8.14
N ILE A 65 16.91 -12.42 -8.83
CA ILE A 65 15.60 -12.23 -8.20
C ILE A 65 15.19 -13.46 -7.38
N ASN A 66 15.51 -14.65 -7.85
CA ASN A 66 15.29 -15.89 -7.10
C ASN A 66 16.12 -15.90 -5.79
N GLY A 67 17.36 -15.40 -5.85
CA GLY A 67 18.19 -15.18 -4.65
C GLY A 67 17.53 -14.24 -3.63
N ILE A 68 16.85 -13.19 -4.10
CA ILE A 68 16.07 -12.28 -3.25
C ILE A 68 14.87 -13.01 -2.63
N LEU A 69 14.07 -13.72 -3.42
CA LEU A 69 12.90 -14.48 -2.93
C LEU A 69 13.27 -15.50 -1.85
N ASN A 70 14.44 -16.08 -1.95
CA ASN A 70 14.94 -17.06 -0.99
C ASN A 70 15.74 -16.42 0.18
N GLY A 71 15.83 -15.10 0.25
CA GLY A 71 16.51 -14.39 1.32
C GLY A 71 18.05 -14.47 1.27
N HIS A 72 18.64 -14.93 0.15
CA HIS A 72 20.09 -14.97 -0.05
C HIS A 72 20.67 -13.62 -0.47
N THR A 73 19.84 -12.73 -1.00
CA THR A 73 20.21 -11.42 -1.49
C THR A 73 19.18 -10.41 -1.00
N ASN A 74 19.63 -9.23 -0.54
CA ASN A 74 18.73 -8.18 -0.09
C ASN A 74 17.96 -7.58 -1.26
N LEU A 75 16.69 -7.23 -1.02
CA LEU A 75 15.87 -6.52 -1.98
C LEU A 75 16.40 -5.08 -2.14
N PRO A 76 16.75 -4.63 -3.36
CA PRO A 76 17.10 -3.23 -3.57
C PRO A 76 15.91 -2.32 -3.22
N LEU A 77 16.15 -1.30 -2.37
CA LEU A 77 15.08 -0.40 -1.91
C LEU A 77 14.29 0.24 -3.07
N ARG A 78 14.98 0.55 -4.18
CA ARG A 78 14.34 1.12 -5.39
C ARG A 78 13.32 0.17 -6.05
N TRP A 79 13.34 -1.13 -5.74
CA TRP A 79 12.40 -2.11 -6.28
C TRP A 79 11.16 -2.30 -5.41
N LEU A 80 11.17 -1.75 -4.19
CA LEU A 80 10.13 -1.95 -3.17
C LEU A 80 8.72 -1.71 -3.73
N TRP A 81 8.51 -0.54 -4.34
CA TRP A 81 7.19 -0.16 -4.85
C TRP A 81 6.74 -1.01 -6.03
N VAL A 82 7.67 -1.35 -6.93
CA VAL A 82 7.36 -2.24 -8.06
C VAL A 82 6.93 -3.62 -7.56
N TRP A 83 7.59 -4.15 -6.54
CA TRP A 83 7.20 -5.43 -5.95
C TRP A 83 5.83 -5.38 -5.29
N LEU A 84 5.50 -4.29 -4.61
CA LEU A 84 4.16 -4.08 -4.04
C LEU A 84 3.08 -4.03 -5.12
N ASP A 85 3.35 -3.34 -6.22
CA ASP A 85 2.36 -3.12 -7.28
C ASP A 85 2.10 -4.38 -8.12
N VAL A 86 3.08 -5.29 -8.24
CA VAL A 86 2.90 -6.55 -8.98
C VAL A 86 2.25 -7.65 -8.15
N LEU A 87 2.24 -7.52 -6.84
CA LEU A 87 1.57 -8.49 -5.98
C LEU A 87 0.05 -8.34 -6.09
N PRO A 88 -0.67 -9.39 -6.52
CA PRO A 88 -2.12 -9.30 -6.66
C PRO A 88 -2.82 -9.23 -5.29
N SER A 89 -4.08 -8.77 -5.30
CA SER A 89 -4.95 -8.83 -4.12
C SER A 89 -5.16 -10.30 -3.69
N PRO A 90 -5.12 -10.58 -2.37
CA PRO A 90 -5.03 -9.64 -1.25
C PRO A 90 -3.59 -9.33 -0.79
N TYR A 91 -2.57 -9.93 -1.41
CA TYR A 91 -1.17 -9.93 -0.90
C TYR A 91 -0.48 -8.56 -1.00
N GLY A 92 -0.64 -7.85 -2.12
CA GLY A 92 -0.06 -6.51 -2.32
C GLY A 92 -0.63 -5.49 -1.32
N PRO A 93 -1.95 -5.34 -1.21
CA PRO A 93 -2.57 -4.48 -0.19
C PRO A 93 -2.15 -4.84 1.24
N ALA A 94 -2.11 -6.14 1.59
CA ALA A 94 -1.69 -6.58 2.92
C ALA A 94 -0.22 -6.23 3.22
N ALA A 95 0.68 -6.45 2.24
CA ALA A 95 2.09 -6.07 2.36
C ALA A 95 2.26 -4.56 2.53
N ARG A 96 1.51 -3.76 1.76
CA ARG A 96 1.52 -2.29 1.85
C ARG A 96 1.06 -1.83 3.23
N LYS A 97 -0.07 -2.34 3.71
CA LYS A 97 -0.60 -2.03 5.06
C LYS A 97 0.43 -2.34 6.15
N GLU A 98 1.06 -3.52 6.10
CA GLU A 98 2.07 -3.93 7.09
C GLU A 98 3.33 -3.04 7.04
N LEU A 99 3.80 -2.67 5.84
CA LEU A 99 4.94 -1.77 5.66
C LEU A 99 4.68 -0.36 6.20
N LEU A 100 3.52 0.21 5.87
CA LEU A 100 3.14 1.54 6.32
C LEU A 100 2.94 1.57 7.83
N ALA A 101 2.30 0.56 8.41
CA ALA A 101 2.13 0.42 9.84
C ALA A 101 3.47 0.38 10.59
N GLN A 102 4.50 -0.28 10.05
CA GLN A 102 5.84 -0.27 10.64
C GLN A 102 6.52 1.10 10.59
N GLY A 103 6.25 1.88 9.55
CA GLY A 103 6.70 3.26 9.43
C GLY A 103 5.91 4.25 10.30
N GLY A 104 4.91 3.78 11.05
CA GLY A 104 3.97 4.65 11.77
C GLY A 104 3.06 5.44 10.85
N LEU A 105 2.91 4.98 9.60
CA LEU A 105 2.06 5.59 8.59
C LEU A 105 0.74 4.82 8.50
N LEU A 106 -0.35 5.55 8.29
CA LEU A 106 -1.66 4.95 7.99
C LEU A 106 -1.72 4.59 6.51
N ASP A 107 -2.24 3.39 6.19
CA ASP A 107 -2.60 3.02 4.83
C ASP A 107 -3.96 3.64 4.50
N ILE A 108 -3.96 4.94 4.25
CA ILE A 108 -5.15 5.67 3.86
C ILE A 108 -5.19 5.70 2.33
N THR A 109 -6.23 5.13 1.75
CA THR A 109 -6.48 5.21 0.30
C THR A 109 -6.94 6.63 -0.04
N LEU A 110 -5.98 7.49 -0.36
CA LEU A 110 -6.28 8.85 -0.79
C LEU A 110 -6.87 8.81 -2.21
N ALA A 111 -8.19 8.95 -2.30
CA ALA A 111 -8.91 8.98 -3.58
C ALA A 111 -8.32 10.01 -4.57
N GLY A 112 -7.74 11.09 -4.06
CA GLY A 112 -7.07 12.13 -4.84
C GLY A 112 -5.74 11.72 -5.48
N LEU A 113 -5.05 10.70 -4.97
CA LEU A 113 -3.76 10.25 -5.53
C LEU A 113 -3.93 9.31 -6.73
N ASN A 114 -5.07 8.64 -6.83
CA ASN A 114 -5.36 7.70 -7.93
C ASN A 114 -5.99 8.37 -9.17
N GLY A 115 -6.01 9.70 -9.24
CA GLY A 115 -6.55 10.45 -10.38
C GLY A 115 -8.07 10.38 -10.55
N LYS A 116 -8.79 9.73 -9.64
CA LYS A 116 -10.25 9.62 -9.62
C LYS A 116 -10.88 10.57 -8.60
N VAL A 117 -10.43 11.82 -8.58
CA VAL A 117 -11.14 12.80 -7.76
C VAL A 117 -12.45 13.14 -8.47
N THR A 118 -13.55 12.73 -7.89
CA THR A 118 -14.86 13.20 -8.30
C THR A 118 -15.09 14.56 -7.65
N ASN A 119 -15.49 15.57 -8.41
CA ASN A 119 -15.93 16.89 -7.88
C ASN A 119 -17.26 16.79 -7.11
N ARG A 120 -17.64 15.59 -6.69
CA ARG A 120 -18.90 15.32 -6.02
C ARG A 120 -18.65 15.29 -4.52
N ALA A 121 -19.28 16.20 -3.80
CA ALA A 121 -19.36 16.18 -2.35
C ALA A 121 -20.21 14.97 -1.91
N ASP A 122 -19.70 14.17 -0.96
CA ASP A 122 -20.43 13.05 -0.37
C ASP A 122 -20.58 13.21 1.15
N LEU A 123 -20.92 14.42 1.57
CA LEU A 123 -21.22 14.72 2.98
C LEU A 123 -22.24 13.76 3.60
N PRO A 124 -23.31 13.31 2.88
CA PRO A 124 -24.21 12.31 3.44
C PRO A 124 -23.53 10.99 3.81
N GLN A 125 -22.52 10.55 3.05
CA GLN A 125 -21.73 9.36 3.41
C GLN A 125 -20.86 9.64 4.64
N LEU A 126 -20.19 10.80 4.67
CA LEU A 126 -19.38 11.21 5.83
C LEU A 126 -20.20 11.22 7.13
N PHE A 127 -21.43 11.70 7.09
CA PHE A 127 -22.29 11.69 8.28
C PHE A 127 -22.72 10.30 8.70
N ARG A 128 -22.87 9.35 7.76
CA ARG A 128 -23.16 7.95 8.08
C ARG A 128 -21.98 7.30 8.80
N GLU A 129 -20.77 7.43 8.24
CA GLU A 129 -19.55 6.88 8.89
C GLU A 129 -19.31 7.51 10.28
N MET A 130 -19.60 8.81 10.44
CA MET A 130 -19.54 9.41 11.77
C MET A 130 -20.56 8.80 12.75
N ALA A 131 -21.74 8.42 12.29
CA ALA A 131 -22.73 7.74 13.14
C ALA A 131 -22.24 6.32 13.49
N ASP A 132 -21.64 5.61 12.55
CA ASP A 132 -21.06 4.28 12.77
C ASP A 132 -19.90 4.33 13.80
N VAL A 133 -19.03 5.36 13.74
CA VAL A 133 -18.05 5.63 14.79
C VAL A 133 -18.69 5.85 16.15
N MET A 134 -19.78 6.62 16.22
CA MET A 134 -20.48 6.88 17.49
C MET A 134 -21.09 5.59 18.06
N ASP A 135 -21.66 4.74 17.22
CA ASP A 135 -22.25 3.46 17.63
C ASP A 135 -21.18 2.48 18.07
N ALA A 136 -20.09 2.32 17.30
CA ALA A 136 -18.95 1.47 17.67
C ALA A 136 -18.23 1.97 18.93
N GLY A 137 -18.12 3.29 19.09
CA GLY A 137 -17.45 3.93 20.22
C GLY A 137 -18.25 3.92 21.53
N ALA A 138 -19.58 3.86 21.46
CA ALA A 138 -20.45 4.00 22.64
C ALA A 138 -20.19 2.93 23.72
N ALA A 139 -19.88 1.70 23.31
CA ALA A 139 -19.61 0.60 24.22
C ALA A 139 -18.19 0.67 24.79
N VAL A 140 -17.21 1.10 24.00
CA VAL A 140 -15.78 1.10 24.33
C VAL A 140 -15.39 2.33 25.13
N ALA A 141 -16.00 3.49 24.83
CA ALA A 141 -15.70 4.75 25.50
C ALA A 141 -16.58 5.02 26.73
N ALA A 142 -17.33 4.06 27.22
CA ALA A 142 -18.29 4.25 28.31
C ALA A 142 -17.66 4.75 29.62
N ASP A 143 -16.43 4.39 29.90
CA ASP A 143 -15.66 4.85 31.06
C ASP A 143 -14.69 6.01 30.74
N GLY A 144 -14.65 6.46 29.48
CA GLY A 144 -13.81 7.56 29.02
C GLY A 144 -12.33 7.20 28.83
N LYS A 145 -11.99 5.91 28.71
CA LYS A 145 -10.63 5.42 28.52
C LYS A 145 -10.62 4.28 27.49
N TYR A 146 -9.46 4.07 26.88
CA TYR A 146 -9.14 2.87 26.11
C TYR A 146 -8.04 2.12 26.85
N ASP A 147 -8.34 0.92 27.35
CA ASP A 147 -7.36 0.15 28.11
C ASP A 147 -7.48 -1.38 27.84
N SER A 148 -6.72 -2.17 28.61
CA SER A 148 -6.68 -3.64 28.44
C SER A 148 -7.95 -4.36 28.89
N ASN A 149 -8.93 -3.66 29.47
CA ASN A 149 -10.22 -4.24 29.89
C ASN A 149 -11.24 -4.17 28.75
N ASP A 150 -10.97 -3.35 27.73
CA ASP A 150 -11.84 -3.27 26.55
C ASP A 150 -11.72 -4.51 25.68
N ASP A 151 -12.82 -4.91 25.03
CA ASP A 151 -12.80 -6.00 24.08
C ASP A 151 -11.94 -5.61 22.86
N PRO A 152 -10.84 -6.34 22.57
CA PRO A 152 -9.97 -6.03 21.44
C PRO A 152 -10.71 -6.00 20.09
N LYS A 153 -11.80 -6.76 19.93
CA LYS A 153 -12.58 -6.75 18.69
C LYS A 153 -13.36 -5.45 18.52
N GLN A 154 -13.91 -4.93 19.63
CA GLN A 154 -14.61 -3.65 19.61
C GLN A 154 -13.65 -2.49 19.38
N LEU A 155 -12.45 -2.52 19.99
CA LEU A 155 -11.40 -1.54 19.72
C LEU A 155 -10.94 -1.56 18.26
N HIS A 156 -10.80 -2.76 17.66
CA HIS A 156 -10.45 -2.87 16.24
C HIS A 156 -11.56 -2.31 15.35
N SER A 157 -12.83 -2.68 15.63
CA SER A 157 -13.97 -2.15 14.87
C SER A 157 -14.04 -0.62 14.93
N LEU A 158 -13.90 -0.04 16.12
CA LEU A 158 -13.85 1.42 16.28
C LEU A 158 -12.68 2.04 15.51
N GLY A 159 -11.51 1.38 15.49
CA GLY A 159 -10.35 1.84 14.73
C GLY A 159 -10.59 1.82 13.22
N ASP A 160 -11.28 0.82 12.71
CA ASP A 160 -11.64 0.72 11.29
C ASP A 160 -12.64 1.84 10.92
N GLU A 161 -13.73 2.04 11.69
CA GLU A 161 -14.69 3.11 11.46
C GLU A 161 -14.06 4.51 11.52
N LEU A 162 -13.15 4.75 12.47
CA LEU A 162 -12.41 6.01 12.53
C LEU A 162 -11.53 6.23 11.29
N THR A 163 -10.98 5.17 10.73
CA THR A 163 -10.17 5.23 9.50
C THR A 163 -11.04 5.61 8.31
N ASP A 164 -12.23 5.04 8.18
CA ASP A 164 -13.18 5.35 7.10
C ASP A 164 -13.60 6.84 7.14
N VAL A 165 -13.88 7.37 8.33
CA VAL A 165 -14.15 8.82 8.50
C VAL A 165 -12.96 9.67 8.05
N VAL A 166 -11.73 9.30 8.40
CA VAL A 166 -10.53 10.05 7.98
C VAL A 166 -10.38 10.02 6.45
N GLU A 167 -10.58 8.86 5.81
CA GLU A 167 -10.52 8.73 4.35
C GLU A 167 -11.54 9.64 3.66
N LEU A 168 -12.78 9.66 4.12
CA LEU A 168 -13.82 10.53 3.56
C LEU A 168 -13.54 12.00 3.80
N CYS A 169 -13.07 12.38 4.99
CA CYS A 169 -12.65 13.76 5.26
C CYS A 169 -11.56 14.24 4.30
N LEU A 170 -10.58 13.38 4.02
CA LEU A 170 -9.52 13.68 3.06
C LEU A 170 -10.07 13.79 1.63
N ALA A 171 -10.96 12.88 1.22
CA ALA A 171 -11.60 12.92 -0.09
C ALA A 171 -12.38 14.24 -0.29
N GLU A 172 -13.14 14.67 0.71
CA GLU A 172 -13.86 15.96 0.69
C GLU A 172 -12.89 17.16 0.61
N LEU A 173 -11.81 17.16 1.39
CA LEU A 173 -10.78 18.21 1.30
C LEU A 173 -10.17 18.29 -0.10
N PHE A 174 -9.90 17.17 -0.75
CA PHE A 174 -9.40 17.16 -2.13
C PHE A 174 -10.43 17.71 -3.12
N ALA A 175 -11.71 17.33 -2.98
CA ALA A 175 -12.80 17.83 -3.82
C ALA A 175 -12.98 19.36 -3.67
N ILE A 176 -12.97 19.85 -2.43
CA ILE A 176 -13.05 21.29 -2.13
C ILE A 176 -11.83 22.03 -2.71
N ASN A 177 -10.62 21.47 -2.55
CA ASN A 177 -9.40 22.10 -3.08
C ASN A 177 -9.41 22.19 -4.62
N GLN A 178 -10.05 21.26 -5.31
CA GLN A 178 -10.23 21.36 -6.76
C GLN A 178 -11.20 22.47 -7.15
N ALA A 179 -12.23 22.69 -6.33
CA ALA A 179 -13.25 23.69 -6.63
C ALA A 179 -12.84 25.12 -6.21
N ALA A 180 -12.08 25.27 -5.13
CA ALA A 180 -11.90 26.56 -4.44
C ALA A 180 -10.44 26.94 -4.14
N ASP A 181 -9.45 26.17 -4.58
CA ASP A 181 -8.02 26.38 -4.29
C ASP A 181 -7.76 26.70 -2.79
N LEU A 182 -7.58 25.69 -1.99
CA LEU A 182 -7.35 25.84 -0.54
C LEU A 182 -5.92 26.29 -0.18
N SER A 183 -5.11 26.76 -1.13
CA SER A 183 -3.74 27.20 -0.86
C SER A 183 -3.75 28.28 0.25
N GLY A 184 -2.84 28.13 1.22
CA GLY A 184 -2.76 29.02 2.38
C GLY A 184 -3.72 28.68 3.54
N THR A 185 -4.60 27.70 3.41
CA THR A 185 -5.44 27.19 4.50
C THR A 185 -4.84 25.93 5.13
N ARG A 186 -5.34 25.53 6.33
CA ARG A 186 -4.94 24.24 6.93
C ARG A 186 -5.28 23.05 6.03
N GLY A 187 -6.44 23.08 5.37
CA GLY A 187 -6.85 22.04 4.42
C GLY A 187 -5.92 21.96 3.20
N GLY A 188 -5.50 23.11 2.68
CA GLY A 188 -4.53 23.19 1.58
C GLY A 188 -3.16 22.60 1.93
N VAL A 189 -2.69 22.81 3.16
CA VAL A 189 -1.45 22.18 3.65
C VAL A 189 -1.57 20.66 3.65
N ILE A 190 -2.67 20.10 4.15
CA ILE A 190 -2.92 18.66 4.15
C ILE A 190 -2.92 18.10 2.72
N VAL A 191 -3.67 18.74 1.81
CA VAL A 191 -3.72 18.34 0.39
C VAL A 191 -2.34 18.39 -0.26
N GLN A 192 -1.52 19.40 0.07
CA GLN A 192 -0.18 19.55 -0.47
C GLN A 192 0.77 18.48 0.07
N MET A 193 0.71 18.14 1.35
CA MET A 193 1.48 17.05 1.95
C MET A 193 1.16 15.72 1.27
N CYS A 194 -0.12 15.42 1.03
CA CYS A 194 -0.54 14.21 0.35
C CYS A 194 -0.07 14.15 -1.12
N LYS A 195 0.09 15.29 -1.82
CA LYS A 195 0.60 15.37 -3.20
C LYS A 195 2.11 15.23 -3.31
N SER A 196 2.87 15.66 -2.29
CA SER A 196 4.34 15.61 -2.30
C SER A 196 4.92 14.22 -1.99
N THR A 197 4.08 13.23 -1.74
CA THR A 197 4.49 11.83 -1.49
C THR A 197 4.58 10.99 -2.77
N LYS A 198 4.64 11.64 -3.96
CA LYS A 198 4.85 10.97 -5.25
C LYS A 198 6.31 10.85 -5.62
#